data_ea24f92a251f431dfa1c12ddcef78c2d
#
_entry.id   ea24f92a251f431dfa1c12ddcef78c2d
#
_cell.length_a   1.000
_cell.length_b   1.000
_cell.length_c   1.000
_cell.angle_alpha   90.00
_cell.angle_beta   90.00
_cell.angle_gamma   90.00
#
_symmetry.space_group_name_H-M   'P 1'
#
loop_
_entity.id
_entity.type
_entity.pdbx_description
1 polymer ?
#
loop_
_entity_poly.entity_id
_entity_poly.type
_entity_poly.pdbx_seq_one_letter_code
_entity_poly.pdbx_strand_id
1 'polypeptide(L)'
;MKIQNLFLAGVLTYSSLAVSADSQTQLVTKEQALHLAENYVTQYYGNQTAQAQKPYQITREGEYWIITGKPPQALGGNFRVVLGERGKLEKITHTK
;
A
#
# COMPACT_ATOMS: atom_id res chain seq x y z
N MET A 1 26.00 18.90 -35.68
CA MET A 1 25.82 18.78 -35.01
C MET A 1 25.21 18.51 -34.57
N LYS A 2 25.04 18.41 -34.78
CA LYS A 2 24.58 18.16 -34.11
C LYS A 2 24.03 17.75 -33.40
N ILE A 3 23.93 17.51 -33.42
CA ILE A 3 23.49 17.23 -32.58
C ILE A 3 22.89 16.86 -31.98
N GLN A 4 22.89 16.60 -32.02
CA GLN A 4 22.39 16.34 -31.22
C GLN A 4 21.84 15.98 -30.55
N ASN A 5 22.16 15.94 -30.88
CA ASN A 5 21.73 15.64 -29.97
C ASN A 5 21.03 15.34 -29.39
N LEU A 6 21.11 15.22 -29.62
CA LEU A 6 20.57 15.04 -28.89
C LEU A 6 19.89 14.69 -28.37
N PHE A 7 19.93 14.63 -28.43
CA PHE A 7 19.39 14.40 -27.64
C PHE A 7 18.76 13.97 -27.22
N LEU A 8 19.06 13.78 -27.54
CA LEU A 8 18.65 13.44 -26.76
C LEU A 8 18.08 13.15 -26.24
N ALA A 9 18.04 13.21 -26.41
CA ALA A 9 17.62 13.03 -25.46
C ALA A 9 17.05 12.59 -25.04
N GLY A 10 16.94 12.57 -25.20
CA GLY A 10 16.46 12.33 -24.38
C GLY A 10 16.02 11.64 -24.12
N VAL A 11 15.88 11.55 -24.15
CA VAL A 11 15.60 11.07 -23.44
C VAL A 11 15.28 10.62 -22.82
N LEU A 12 15.21 10.68 -22.74
CA LEU A 12 15.09 10.39 -21.76
C LEU A 12 14.29 10.20 -21.26
N THR A 13 13.99 10.30 -21.32
CA THR A 13 13.27 10.24 -20.63
C THR A 13 12.47 9.52 -20.38
N TYR A 14 12.39 9.19 -20.52
CA TYR A 14 11.75 8.54 -20.15
C TYR A 14 11.39 7.76 -19.51
N SER A 15 10.97 7.44 -19.76
CA SER A 15 11.28 6.37 -18.83
C SER A 15 10.45 6.43 -17.56
N SER A 16 10.00 7.53 -17.23
CA SER A 16 9.19 7.67 -16.03
C SER A 16 7.93 6.84 -16.07
N LEU A 17 7.50 6.47 -17.24
CA LEU A 17 6.30 5.65 -17.36
C LEU A 17 6.48 4.26 -16.79
N ALA A 18 7.68 3.77 -16.81
CA ALA A 18 7.94 2.45 -16.28
C ALA A 18 7.84 2.39 -14.77
N VAL A 19 7.82 3.52 -14.10
CA VAL A 19 7.84 3.55 -12.64
C VAL A 19 6.65 2.82 -12.05
N SER A 20 5.46 2.99 -12.61
CA SER A 20 4.30 2.33 -12.03
C SER A 20 4.36 0.82 -12.18
N ALA A 21 4.90 0.33 -13.28
CA ALA A 21 5.08 -1.10 -13.44
C ALA A 21 6.11 -1.64 -12.48
N ASP A 22 7.18 -0.87 -12.26
CA ASP A 22 8.23 -1.29 -11.34
C ASP A 22 7.70 -1.40 -9.93
N SER A 23 6.85 -0.48 -9.51
CA SER A 23 6.34 -0.51 -8.15
C SER A 23 5.54 -1.78 -7.87
N GLN A 24 4.93 -2.37 -8.89
CA GLN A 24 4.16 -3.60 -8.70
C GLN A 24 5.03 -4.83 -8.57
N THR A 25 6.28 -4.74 -8.97
CA THR A 25 7.19 -5.87 -8.88
C THR A 25 8.15 -5.76 -7.72
N GLN A 26 8.18 -4.64 -7.04
CA GLN A 26 9.09 -4.42 -5.92
C GLN A 26 8.43 -4.78 -4.61
N LEU A 27 9.24 -5.23 -3.68
CA LEU A 27 8.77 -5.51 -2.33
C LEU A 27 8.44 -4.21 -1.63
N VAL A 28 7.34 -4.19 -0.91
CA VAL A 28 6.95 -2.99 -0.17
C VAL A 28 7.60 -3.03 1.21
N THR A 29 7.91 -1.85 1.73
CA THR A 29 8.40 -1.71 3.08
C THR A 29 7.24 -1.76 4.07
N LYS A 30 7.58 -1.87 5.35
CA LYS A 30 6.58 -1.82 6.40
C LYS A 30 5.75 -0.55 6.32
N GLU A 31 6.40 0.60 6.10
CA GLU A 31 5.71 1.87 6.02
C GLU A 31 4.79 1.93 4.80
N GLN A 32 5.26 1.42 3.69
CA GLN A 32 4.43 1.36 2.49
C GLN A 32 3.22 0.45 2.70
N ALA A 33 3.43 -0.67 3.38
CA ALA A 33 2.32 -1.59 3.67
C ALA A 33 1.28 -0.92 4.55
N LEU A 34 1.71 -0.13 5.53
CA LEU A 34 0.78 0.60 6.38
C LEU A 34 -0.04 1.61 5.58
N HIS A 35 0.61 2.34 4.68
CA HIS A 35 -0.10 3.29 3.84
C HIS A 35 -1.10 2.60 2.92
N LEU A 36 -0.69 1.49 2.34
CA LEU A 36 -1.60 0.74 1.47
C LEU A 36 -2.80 0.22 2.25
N ALA A 37 -2.56 -0.29 3.45
CA ALA A 37 -3.65 -0.77 4.29
C ALA A 37 -4.63 0.35 4.60
N GLU A 38 -4.12 1.52 4.95
CA GLU A 38 -4.99 2.65 5.23
C GLU A 38 -5.84 3.00 4.02
N ASN A 39 -5.25 2.99 2.84
CA ASN A 39 -5.98 3.28 1.62
C ASN A 39 -7.07 2.26 1.35
N TYR A 40 -6.78 0.98 1.53
CA TYR A 40 -7.77 -0.07 1.33
C TYR A 40 -8.90 0.02 2.35
N VAL A 41 -8.56 0.27 3.62
CA VAL A 41 -9.57 0.41 4.66
C VAL A 41 -10.47 1.60 4.35
N THR A 42 -9.88 2.69 3.90
CA THR A 42 -10.65 3.88 3.51
C THR A 42 -11.61 3.56 2.38
N GLN A 43 -11.13 2.81 1.37
CA GLN A 43 -11.98 2.42 0.26
C GLN A 43 -13.14 1.53 0.66
N TYR A 44 -12.87 0.57 1.54
CA TYR A 44 -13.85 -0.46 1.87
C TYR A 44 -14.75 -0.09 3.03
N TYR A 45 -14.24 0.67 3.98
CA TYR A 45 -14.97 0.95 5.22
C TYR A 45 -15.09 2.43 5.56
N GLY A 46 -14.45 3.29 4.77
CA GLY A 46 -14.56 4.72 4.95
C GLY A 46 -13.41 5.31 5.76
N ASN A 47 -13.22 6.61 5.56
CA ASN A 47 -12.12 7.32 6.21
C ASN A 47 -12.27 7.36 7.73
N GLN A 48 -13.50 7.48 8.21
CA GLN A 48 -13.73 7.54 9.64
C GLN A 48 -13.25 6.26 10.31
N THR A 49 -13.57 5.11 9.74
CA THR A 49 -13.10 3.82 10.24
C THR A 49 -11.58 3.74 10.17
N ALA A 50 -11.01 4.18 9.06
CA ALA A 50 -9.56 4.11 8.89
C ALA A 50 -8.85 4.93 9.96
N GLN A 51 -9.35 6.11 10.27
CA GLN A 51 -8.69 6.97 11.26
C GLN A 51 -8.96 6.51 12.69
N ALA A 52 -10.16 6.02 12.96
CA ALA A 52 -10.55 5.65 14.31
C ALA A 52 -9.77 4.45 14.86
N GLN A 53 -9.27 3.61 13.98
CA GLN A 53 -8.59 2.39 14.38
C GLN A 53 -7.07 2.51 14.38
N LYS A 54 -6.56 3.72 14.29
CA LYS A 54 -5.13 3.96 14.44
C LYS A 54 -4.75 3.96 15.91
N PRO A 55 -3.53 3.60 16.25
CA PRO A 55 -2.45 3.13 15.37
C PRO A 55 -2.66 1.68 14.96
N TYR A 56 -2.29 1.37 13.72
CA TYR A 56 -2.42 0.00 13.23
C TYR A 56 -1.28 -0.85 13.73
N GLN A 57 -1.58 -2.13 13.90
CA GLN A 57 -0.54 -3.12 14.16
C GLN A 57 -0.18 -3.81 12.86
N ILE A 58 1.09 -4.14 12.70
CA ILE A 58 1.55 -4.78 11.49
C ILE A 58 2.55 -5.87 11.85
N THR A 59 2.36 -7.03 11.24
CA THR A 59 3.27 -8.16 11.41
C THR A 59 3.56 -8.74 10.04
N ARG A 60 4.64 -9.51 9.97
CA ARG A 60 5.01 -10.22 8.76
C ARG A 60 4.83 -11.71 8.98
N GLU A 61 4.13 -12.35 8.06
CA GLU A 61 3.94 -13.81 8.10
C GLU A 61 4.29 -14.36 6.73
N GLY A 62 5.47 -14.97 6.62
CA GLY A 62 5.93 -15.45 5.34
C GLY A 62 6.05 -14.34 4.33
N GLU A 63 5.33 -14.46 3.23
CA GLU A 63 5.34 -13.44 2.17
C GLU A 63 4.27 -12.37 2.37
N TYR A 64 3.58 -12.35 3.52
CA TYR A 64 2.43 -11.49 3.69
C TYR A 64 2.64 -10.50 4.81
N TRP A 65 2.09 -9.32 4.62
CA TRP A 65 1.94 -8.33 5.67
C TRP A 65 0.53 -8.43 6.23
N ILE A 66 0.43 -8.53 7.55
CA ILE A 66 -0.87 -8.58 8.23
C ILE A 66 -1.03 -7.29 9.00
N ILE A 67 -2.00 -6.48 8.62
CA ILE A 67 -2.24 -5.19 9.25
C ILE A 67 -3.61 -5.22 9.90
N THR A 68 -3.66 -4.90 11.19
CA THR A 68 -4.92 -4.87 11.91
C THR A 68 -5.14 -3.51 12.52
N GLY A 69 -6.38 -3.10 12.59
CA GLY A 69 -6.74 -1.87 13.27
C GLY A 69 -6.81 -2.09 14.76
N LYS A 70 -6.68 -0.99 15.50
CA LYS A 70 -6.84 -1.03 16.95
C LYS A 70 -8.32 -1.22 17.27
N PRO A 71 -8.66 -2.21 18.09
CA PRO A 71 -10.08 -2.40 18.42
C PRO A 71 -10.62 -1.19 19.16
N PRO A 72 -11.83 -0.75 18.84
CA PRO A 72 -12.44 0.33 19.59
C PRO A 72 -12.82 -0.11 20.99
N GLN A 73 -12.96 0.84 21.88
CA GLN A 73 -13.36 0.53 23.25
C GLN A 73 -14.84 0.14 23.34
N ALA A 74 -15.64 0.67 22.44
CA ALA A 74 -17.05 0.32 22.37
C ALA A 74 -17.21 -0.93 21.51
N LEU A 75 -18.45 -1.43 21.45
CA LEU A 75 -18.75 -2.54 20.58
C LEU A 75 -18.43 -2.18 19.14
N GLY A 76 -17.99 -3.17 18.43
CA GLY A 76 -17.53 -3.03 17.06
C GLY A 76 -16.25 -3.79 16.93
N GLY A 77 -15.81 -4.06 15.79
CA GLY A 77 -14.60 -4.83 15.59
C GLY A 77 -13.49 -3.98 15.04
N ASN A 78 -12.52 -4.65 14.51
CA ASN A 78 -11.43 -4.00 13.83
C ASN A 78 -11.20 -4.68 12.48
N PHE A 79 -10.56 -3.93 11.60
CA PHE A 79 -10.24 -4.48 10.29
C PHE A 79 -9.01 -5.36 10.35
N ARG A 80 -8.89 -6.22 9.37
CA ARG A 80 -7.70 -7.01 9.14
C ARG A 80 -7.42 -7.02 7.64
N VAL A 81 -6.23 -6.58 7.28
CA VAL A 81 -5.80 -6.49 5.88
C VAL A 81 -4.62 -7.42 5.71
N VAL A 82 -4.67 -8.24 4.67
CA VAL A 82 -3.55 -9.09 4.29
C VAL A 82 -3.05 -8.60 2.95
N LEU A 83 -1.79 -8.20 2.90
CA LEU A 83 -1.14 -7.74 1.67
C LEU A 83 -0.04 -8.72 1.30
N GLY A 84 0.10 -8.96 0.01
CA GLY A 84 1.26 -9.67 -0.47
C GLY A 84 2.50 -8.81 -0.32
N GLU A 85 3.66 -9.42 -0.48
CA GLU A 85 4.91 -8.71 -0.25
C GLU A 85 5.15 -7.59 -1.27
N ARG A 86 4.39 -7.59 -2.37
CA ARG A 86 4.48 -6.54 -3.38
C ARG A 86 3.32 -5.55 -3.30
N GLY A 87 2.54 -5.63 -2.22
CA GLY A 87 1.49 -4.67 -1.97
C GLY A 87 0.11 -5.05 -2.50
N LYS A 88 -0.03 -6.24 -3.06
CA LYS A 88 -1.32 -6.68 -3.56
C LYS A 88 -2.26 -6.99 -2.41
N LEU A 89 -3.49 -6.50 -2.50
CA LEU A 89 -4.50 -6.84 -1.50
C LEU A 89 -4.92 -8.29 -1.67
N GLU A 90 -4.66 -9.11 -0.65
CA GLU A 90 -5.05 -10.51 -0.70
C GLU A 90 -6.38 -10.73 0.01
N LYS A 91 -6.59 -10.02 1.11
CA LYS A 91 -7.82 -10.19 1.88
C LYS A 91 -8.04 -8.96 2.74
N ILE A 92 -9.30 -8.60 2.89
CA ILE A 92 -9.68 -7.54 3.81
C ILE A 92 -10.97 -7.94 4.51
N THR A 93 -10.97 -7.89 5.82
CA THR A 93 -12.12 -8.27 6.63
C THR A 93 -12.28 -7.27 7.77
N HIS A 94 -13.45 -7.30 8.38
CA HIS A 94 -13.75 -6.46 9.53
C HIS A 94 -14.61 -7.30 10.49
N THR A 95 -14.13 -7.44 11.70
CA THR A 95 -14.91 -8.17 12.73
C THR A 95 -15.96 -7.23 13.35
N LYS A 96 -16.82 -7.80 14.10
CA LYS A 96 -17.85 -7.02 14.77
C LYS A 96 -17.68 -7.01 16.27
#